data_cf00d65bcad46627d57380affb606041
#
_entry.id   cf00d65bcad46627d57380affb606041
#
_cell.length_a   1.000
_cell.length_b   1.000
_cell.length_c   1.000
_cell.angle_alpha   90.00
_cell.angle_beta   90.00
_cell.angle_gamma   90.00
#
_symmetry.space_group_name_H-M   'P 1'
#
loop_
_entity.id
_entity.type
_entity.pdbx_description
1 polymer ?
#
loop_
_entity_poly.entity_id
_entity_poly.type
_entity_poly.pdbx_seq_one_letter_code
_entity_poly.pdbx_strand_id
1 'polypeptide(L)'
;MSKSPKSNQVTVKAMGAEEAKALRGSRLRAFLFAIFALAAFAAASANSATVANLSLWVDTIGGTDALISFPVSIVWIGSGLLLGAVAAAQYRLGGKYRWRVGIAIASPLIVTALFTTLLSGTPANLTVLFTGTFNYAGPVAIGALAGIISERSGVLNIALEGKFLLGALAGAVASSIFGVAIAGPVAGAVIGALVGLLLAVLGLRYKVDQIVAGAVINLGAAGITTFIYLRVLQVHSEFNSPVSILPVKIPVLGDLPIVGNLLFTLSPYSYLAVILVAFFTYMLFRTRWGLRLRASGEMPAAAGTVGVDVMKLRYRAMILAGALAGFAGSYLALGGTGGFGMGISAGRGYIALAALIFGAWKPWNALGAALIFGFAEAASTLLSILGVGLPPQVLLAVPYVMTIIVVAGLIGRVRGPA
;
A
#
# COMPACT_ATOMS: atom_id res chain seq x y z
N MET A 1 17.91 -0.68 -55.95
CA MET A 1 18.23 -1.76 -54.99
C MET A 1 16.96 -2.49 -54.64
N SER A 2 16.71 -3.64 -55.27
CA SER A 2 15.51 -4.46 -55.08
C SER A 2 15.69 -5.26 -53.77
N LYS A 3 14.77 -5.07 -52.81
CA LYS A 3 14.73 -5.89 -51.57
C LYS A 3 14.39 -7.33 -51.97
N SER A 4 15.29 -8.25 -51.60
CA SER A 4 15.20 -9.68 -51.86
C SER A 4 13.86 -10.28 -51.38
N PRO A 5 13.15 -11.09 -52.16
CA PRO A 5 11.87 -11.74 -51.79
C PRO A 5 11.98 -12.64 -50.54
N LYS A 6 13.18 -13.12 -50.19
CA LYS A 6 13.42 -13.93 -48.96
C LYS A 6 13.24 -13.14 -47.66
N SER A 7 13.50 -11.81 -47.65
CA SER A 7 13.32 -10.97 -46.47
C SER A 7 11.85 -10.77 -46.11
N ASN A 8 10.97 -10.69 -47.10
CA ASN A 8 9.53 -10.55 -46.87
C ASN A 8 8.86 -11.84 -46.39
N GLN A 9 9.32 -13.03 -46.86
CA GLN A 9 8.78 -14.32 -46.40
C GLN A 9 9.16 -14.64 -44.98
N VAL A 10 10.38 -14.28 -44.52
CA VAL A 10 10.82 -14.47 -43.12
C VAL A 10 10.04 -13.56 -42.19
N THR A 11 9.80 -12.31 -42.54
CA THR A 11 9.01 -11.36 -41.73
C THR A 11 7.53 -11.77 -41.63
N VAL A 12 6.90 -12.24 -42.70
CA VAL A 12 5.50 -12.70 -42.70
C VAL A 12 5.36 -13.97 -41.88
N LYS A 13 6.34 -14.91 -41.95
CA LYS A 13 6.33 -16.15 -41.16
C LYS A 13 6.58 -15.89 -39.66
N ALA A 14 7.41 -14.90 -39.33
CA ALA A 14 7.64 -14.46 -37.96
C ALA A 14 6.41 -13.76 -37.37
N MET A 15 5.74 -12.90 -38.13
CA MET A 15 4.47 -12.24 -37.71
C MET A 15 3.36 -13.29 -37.44
N GLY A 16 3.21 -14.29 -38.30
CA GLY A 16 2.24 -15.37 -38.08
C GLY A 16 2.55 -16.23 -36.85
N ALA A 17 3.83 -16.44 -36.51
CA ALA A 17 4.23 -17.15 -35.32
C ALA A 17 3.96 -16.35 -34.02
N GLU A 18 4.17 -15.02 -34.03
CA GLU A 18 3.84 -14.15 -32.91
C GLU A 18 2.33 -14.05 -32.67
N GLU A 19 1.53 -13.94 -33.72
CA GLU A 19 0.07 -13.96 -33.63
C GLU A 19 -0.46 -15.28 -33.10
N ALA A 20 0.09 -16.41 -33.56
CA ALA A 20 -0.26 -17.74 -33.04
C ALA A 20 0.11 -17.90 -31.56
N LYS A 21 1.27 -17.37 -31.13
CA LYS A 21 1.69 -17.34 -29.72
C LYS A 21 0.77 -16.47 -28.87
N ALA A 22 0.38 -15.29 -29.37
CA ALA A 22 -0.55 -14.39 -28.69
C ALA A 22 -1.94 -15.01 -28.53
N LEU A 23 -2.45 -15.71 -29.55
CA LEU A 23 -3.72 -16.43 -29.52
C LEU A 23 -3.69 -17.61 -28.53
N ARG A 24 -2.63 -18.43 -28.55
CA ARG A 24 -2.47 -19.53 -27.57
C ARG A 24 -2.43 -18.98 -26.12
N GLY A 25 -1.67 -17.92 -25.88
CA GLY A 25 -1.63 -17.25 -24.57
C GLY A 25 -2.99 -16.66 -24.16
N SER A 26 -3.78 -16.15 -25.11
CA SER A 26 -5.13 -15.66 -24.84
C SER A 26 -6.10 -16.79 -24.49
N ARG A 27 -6.07 -17.90 -25.21
CA ARG A 27 -6.92 -19.08 -24.91
C ARG A 27 -6.60 -19.71 -23.57
N LEU A 28 -5.31 -19.81 -23.20
CA LEU A 28 -4.91 -20.31 -21.88
C LEU A 28 -5.46 -19.43 -20.75
N ARG A 29 -5.37 -18.11 -20.90
CA ARG A 29 -5.93 -17.16 -19.92
C ARG A 29 -7.46 -17.25 -19.83
N ALA A 30 -8.14 -17.36 -20.98
CA ALA A 30 -9.58 -17.59 -21.01
C ALA A 30 -9.99 -18.87 -20.27
N PHE A 31 -9.23 -19.94 -20.47
CA PHE A 31 -9.42 -21.20 -19.76
C PHE A 31 -9.25 -21.06 -18.25
N LEU A 32 -8.21 -20.33 -17.80
CA LEU A 32 -8.01 -20.07 -16.38
C LEU A 32 -9.17 -19.27 -15.78
N PHE A 33 -9.63 -18.22 -16.43
CA PHE A 33 -10.82 -17.47 -15.97
C PHE A 33 -12.08 -18.32 -15.94
N ALA A 34 -12.26 -19.25 -16.90
CA ALA A 34 -13.37 -20.19 -16.90
C ALA A 34 -13.30 -21.17 -15.73
N ILE A 35 -12.11 -21.68 -15.38
CA ILE A 35 -11.92 -22.51 -14.19
C ILE A 35 -12.30 -21.74 -12.92
N PHE A 36 -11.85 -20.48 -12.77
CA PHE A 36 -12.24 -19.67 -11.63
C PHE A 36 -13.74 -19.37 -11.59
N ALA A 37 -14.38 -19.17 -12.75
CA ALA A 37 -15.83 -19.03 -12.83
C ALA A 37 -16.56 -20.30 -12.35
N LEU A 38 -16.12 -21.48 -12.79
CA LEU A 38 -16.67 -22.76 -12.35
C LEU A 38 -16.45 -23.00 -10.86
N ALA A 39 -15.26 -22.67 -10.34
CA ALA A 39 -14.98 -22.74 -8.91
C ALA A 39 -15.88 -21.78 -8.10
N ALA A 40 -16.18 -20.60 -8.63
CA ALA A 40 -17.13 -19.67 -8.00
C ALA A 40 -18.55 -20.23 -7.96
N PHE A 41 -19.03 -20.89 -9.03
CA PHE A 41 -20.34 -21.55 -9.01
C PHE A 41 -20.38 -22.76 -8.05
N ALA A 42 -19.31 -23.53 -7.98
CA ALA A 42 -19.19 -24.61 -6.99
C ALA A 42 -19.19 -24.08 -5.56
N ALA A 43 -18.48 -22.97 -5.31
CA ALA A 43 -18.52 -22.28 -4.02
C ALA A 43 -19.91 -21.72 -3.69
N ALA A 44 -20.65 -21.22 -4.70
CA ALA A 44 -22.03 -20.77 -4.53
C ALA A 44 -22.96 -21.90 -4.06
N SER A 45 -22.83 -23.09 -4.65
CA SER A 45 -23.62 -24.24 -4.24
C SER A 45 -23.28 -24.72 -2.83
N ALA A 46 -21.99 -24.75 -2.48
CA ALA A 46 -21.52 -25.12 -1.14
C ALA A 46 -21.98 -24.12 -0.04
N ASN A 47 -22.20 -22.85 -0.40
CA ASN A 47 -22.62 -21.79 0.51
C ASN A 47 -24.08 -21.37 0.32
N SER A 48 -24.93 -22.24 -0.23
CA SER A 48 -26.33 -21.93 -0.53
C SER A 48 -27.20 -21.61 0.70
N ALA A 49 -26.87 -22.22 1.83
CA ALA A 49 -27.58 -22.01 3.11
C ALA A 49 -26.91 -20.93 4.02
N THR A 50 -25.76 -20.38 3.62
CA THR A 50 -25.04 -19.42 4.44
C THR A 50 -25.50 -17.98 4.15
N VAL A 51 -25.68 -17.19 5.23
CA VAL A 51 -26.10 -15.79 5.15
C VAL A 51 -25.00 -14.92 5.73
N ALA A 52 -24.61 -13.89 5.02
CA ALA A 52 -23.72 -12.84 5.52
C ALA A 52 -24.58 -11.70 6.09
N ASN A 53 -24.24 -11.28 7.31
CA ASN A 53 -24.86 -10.16 7.99
C ASN A 53 -23.88 -9.00 8.03
N LEU A 54 -24.15 -7.95 7.28
CA LEU A 54 -23.30 -6.77 7.22
C LEU A 54 -24.02 -5.59 7.85
N SER A 55 -23.40 -4.94 8.83
CA SER A 55 -23.87 -3.66 9.36
C SER A 55 -23.12 -2.50 8.70
N LEU A 56 -23.85 -1.47 8.29
CA LEU A 56 -23.31 -0.24 7.72
C LEU A 56 -23.23 0.91 8.74
N TRP A 57 -23.70 0.67 9.96
CA TRP A 57 -23.89 1.71 10.96
C TRP A 57 -23.17 1.39 12.27
N VAL A 58 -22.46 2.35 12.81
CA VAL A 58 -22.01 2.40 14.19
C VAL A 58 -22.66 3.63 14.81
N ASP A 59 -23.88 3.49 15.24
CA ASP A 59 -24.45 4.34 16.26
C ASP A 59 -25.17 3.42 17.27
N THR A 60 -24.39 2.95 18.32
CA THR A 60 -24.39 3.70 19.53
C THR A 60 -25.74 3.75 20.23
N ILE A 61 -25.76 3.21 21.40
CA ILE A 61 -26.76 3.50 22.42
C ILE A 61 -28.22 3.29 21.94
N GLY A 62 -28.57 2.01 21.69
CA GLY A 62 -29.98 1.60 21.65
C GLY A 62 -30.64 1.55 20.27
N GLY A 63 -29.93 1.76 19.17
CA GLY A 63 -30.45 1.58 17.83
C GLY A 63 -30.18 0.18 17.27
N THR A 64 -31.15 -0.47 16.69
CA THR A 64 -30.99 -1.68 15.89
C THR A 64 -30.13 -1.33 14.68
N ASP A 65 -28.89 -1.81 14.65
CA ASP A 65 -28.02 -1.72 13.48
C ASP A 65 -28.78 -2.19 12.25
N ALA A 66 -28.81 -1.38 11.19
CA ALA A 66 -29.40 -1.82 9.92
C ALA A 66 -28.54 -2.95 9.36
N LEU A 67 -28.94 -4.19 9.65
CA LEU A 67 -28.28 -5.39 9.13
C LEU A 67 -28.79 -5.66 7.72
N ILE A 68 -27.88 -5.59 6.78
CA ILE A 68 -28.13 -6.08 5.42
C ILE A 68 -27.78 -7.57 5.41
N SER A 69 -28.80 -8.40 5.41
CA SER A 69 -28.63 -9.85 5.33
C SER A 69 -28.83 -10.33 3.89
N PHE A 70 -27.86 -11.04 3.34
CA PHE A 70 -27.98 -11.62 2.00
C PHE A 70 -27.29 -12.99 1.93
N PRO A 71 -27.82 -13.90 1.07
CA PRO A 71 -27.18 -15.17 0.86
C PRO A 71 -25.78 -15.00 0.25
N VAL A 72 -24.79 -15.64 0.84
CA VAL A 72 -23.39 -15.61 0.36
C VAL A 72 -23.31 -16.16 -1.07
N SER A 73 -24.16 -17.12 -1.42
CA SER A 73 -24.27 -17.68 -2.76
C SER A 73 -24.51 -16.64 -3.86
N ILE A 74 -25.24 -15.55 -3.59
CA ILE A 74 -25.46 -14.47 -4.58
C ILE A 74 -24.16 -13.80 -4.99
N VAL A 75 -23.25 -13.57 -4.04
CA VAL A 75 -21.94 -12.95 -4.32
C VAL A 75 -21.07 -13.89 -5.15
N TRP A 76 -21.10 -15.19 -4.84
CA TRP A 76 -20.38 -16.19 -5.62
C TRP A 76 -20.95 -16.37 -7.02
N ILE A 77 -22.28 -16.36 -7.20
CA ILE A 77 -22.93 -16.42 -8.52
C ILE A 77 -22.56 -15.19 -9.34
N GLY A 78 -22.68 -13.99 -8.76
CA GLY A 78 -22.27 -12.73 -9.42
C GLY A 78 -20.81 -12.74 -9.85
N SER A 79 -19.92 -13.21 -8.96
CA SER A 79 -18.49 -13.39 -9.27
C SER A 79 -18.27 -14.38 -10.41
N GLY A 80 -18.95 -15.53 -10.39
CA GLY A 80 -18.89 -16.56 -11.42
C GLY A 80 -19.34 -16.04 -12.79
N LEU A 81 -20.46 -15.31 -12.85
CA LEU A 81 -20.97 -14.69 -14.08
C LEU A 81 -19.99 -13.69 -14.68
N LEU A 82 -19.43 -12.79 -13.84
CA LEU A 82 -18.48 -11.79 -14.29
C LEU A 82 -17.14 -12.42 -14.75
N LEU A 83 -16.64 -13.42 -14.01
CA LEU A 83 -15.47 -14.20 -14.44
C LEU A 83 -15.71 -14.95 -15.73
N GLY A 84 -16.90 -15.53 -15.92
CA GLY A 84 -17.33 -16.15 -17.15
C GLY A 84 -17.38 -15.17 -18.34
N ALA A 85 -17.89 -13.96 -18.09
CA ALA A 85 -17.90 -12.89 -19.09
C ALA A 85 -16.48 -12.45 -19.47
N VAL A 86 -15.58 -12.33 -18.50
CA VAL A 86 -14.14 -12.04 -18.74
C VAL A 86 -13.50 -13.17 -19.54
N ALA A 87 -13.77 -14.42 -19.21
CA ALA A 87 -13.29 -15.59 -19.96
C ALA A 87 -13.76 -15.57 -21.41
N ALA A 88 -15.06 -15.31 -21.64
CA ALA A 88 -15.66 -15.21 -22.98
C ALA A 88 -15.07 -14.04 -23.77
N ALA A 89 -14.91 -12.87 -23.17
CA ALA A 89 -14.26 -11.71 -23.79
C ALA A 89 -12.80 -12.00 -24.18
N GLN A 90 -12.04 -12.65 -23.27
CA GLN A 90 -10.65 -13.04 -23.51
C GLN A 90 -10.54 -14.07 -24.65
N TYR A 91 -11.49 -14.99 -24.75
CA TYR A 91 -11.54 -16.00 -25.81
C TYR A 91 -11.89 -15.38 -27.18
N ARG A 92 -12.97 -14.55 -27.23
CA ARG A 92 -13.46 -13.94 -28.46
C ARG A 92 -12.54 -12.86 -29.03
N LEU A 93 -12.03 -11.97 -28.17
CA LEU A 93 -11.19 -10.84 -28.57
C LEU A 93 -9.71 -11.21 -28.72
N GLY A 94 -9.30 -12.37 -28.24
CA GLY A 94 -7.95 -12.88 -28.36
C GLY A 94 -6.89 -11.92 -27.82
N GLY A 95 -5.82 -11.68 -28.59
CA GLY A 95 -4.72 -10.80 -28.21
C GLY A 95 -5.10 -9.32 -28.10
N LYS A 96 -6.26 -8.89 -28.64
CA LYS A 96 -6.77 -7.51 -28.51
C LYS A 96 -7.29 -7.22 -27.12
N TYR A 97 -7.75 -8.23 -26.37
CA TYR A 97 -8.23 -8.03 -25.01
C TYR A 97 -7.07 -7.84 -24.02
N ARG A 98 -7.10 -6.74 -23.29
CA ARG A 98 -6.09 -6.45 -22.24
C ARG A 98 -6.37 -7.32 -21.01
N TRP A 99 -5.78 -8.51 -20.94
CA TRP A 99 -5.95 -9.49 -19.86
C TRP A 99 -5.80 -8.90 -18.45
N ARG A 100 -5.02 -7.81 -18.31
CA ARG A 100 -4.87 -7.04 -17.07
C ARG A 100 -6.20 -6.45 -16.57
N VAL A 101 -7.08 -6.05 -17.50
CA VAL A 101 -8.44 -5.59 -17.15
C VAL A 101 -9.25 -6.74 -16.57
N GLY A 102 -9.10 -7.95 -17.12
CA GLY A 102 -9.72 -9.14 -16.57
C GLY A 102 -9.27 -9.44 -15.14
N ILE A 103 -7.98 -9.39 -14.86
CA ILE A 103 -7.46 -9.55 -13.49
C ILE A 103 -7.96 -8.43 -12.57
N ALA A 104 -7.92 -7.17 -13.02
CA ALA A 104 -8.39 -6.04 -12.22
C ALA A 104 -9.88 -6.13 -11.85
N ILE A 105 -10.70 -6.82 -12.67
CA ILE A 105 -12.10 -7.11 -12.37
C ILE A 105 -12.22 -8.37 -11.49
N ALA A 106 -11.47 -9.42 -11.80
CA ALA A 106 -11.57 -10.72 -11.14
C ALA A 106 -11.10 -10.68 -9.67
N SER A 107 -9.99 -9.99 -9.39
CA SER A 107 -9.40 -9.98 -8.06
C SER A 107 -10.32 -9.37 -6.98
N PRO A 108 -10.96 -8.20 -7.17
CA PRO A 108 -11.90 -7.67 -6.17
C PRO A 108 -13.11 -8.57 -5.96
N LEU A 109 -13.62 -9.21 -7.03
CA LEU A 109 -14.78 -10.09 -6.94
C LEU A 109 -14.49 -11.33 -6.11
N ILE A 110 -13.35 -11.99 -6.37
CA ILE A 110 -12.93 -13.17 -5.61
C ILE A 110 -12.69 -12.79 -4.14
N VAL A 111 -12.00 -11.66 -3.90
CA VAL A 111 -11.74 -11.18 -2.54
C VAL A 111 -13.04 -10.89 -1.81
N THR A 112 -14.00 -10.22 -2.45
CA THR A 112 -15.31 -9.93 -1.85
C THR A 112 -16.09 -11.22 -1.56
N ALA A 113 -16.08 -12.18 -2.48
CA ALA A 113 -16.77 -13.43 -2.29
C ALA A 113 -16.15 -14.29 -1.17
N LEU A 114 -14.83 -14.37 -1.09
CA LEU A 114 -14.14 -15.02 0.01
C LEU A 114 -14.41 -14.34 1.34
N PHE A 115 -14.34 -12.99 1.36
CA PHE A 115 -14.59 -12.19 2.54
C PHE A 115 -16.01 -12.39 3.08
N THR A 116 -17.02 -12.34 2.23
CA THR A 116 -18.42 -12.60 2.64
C THR A 116 -18.64 -14.04 3.14
N THR A 117 -17.91 -15.01 2.60
CA THR A 117 -17.96 -16.40 3.09
C THR A 117 -17.36 -16.50 4.49
N LEU A 118 -16.21 -15.88 4.72
CA LEU A 118 -15.54 -15.87 6.03
C LEU A 118 -16.34 -15.13 7.09
N LEU A 119 -17.17 -14.17 6.69
CA LEU A 119 -18.06 -13.43 7.58
C LEU A 119 -19.41 -14.09 7.80
N SER A 120 -19.67 -15.23 7.17
CA SER A 120 -20.94 -15.94 7.34
C SER A 120 -21.14 -16.38 8.79
N GLY A 121 -22.31 -16.04 9.34
CA GLY A 121 -22.66 -16.35 10.73
C GLY A 121 -22.21 -15.35 11.80
N THR A 122 -21.41 -14.32 11.44
CA THR A 122 -21.00 -13.25 12.37
C THR A 122 -21.39 -11.90 11.80
N PRO A 123 -22.02 -11.00 12.59
CA PRO A 123 -22.32 -9.64 12.13
C PRO A 123 -21.01 -8.87 11.95
N ALA A 124 -20.74 -8.42 10.73
CA ALA A 124 -19.55 -7.67 10.41
C ALA A 124 -19.88 -6.21 10.10
N ASN A 125 -19.15 -5.31 10.74
CA ASN A 125 -19.31 -3.89 10.54
C ASN A 125 -18.44 -3.38 9.38
N LEU A 126 -19.06 -3.07 8.25
CA LEU A 126 -18.37 -2.52 7.07
C LEU A 126 -17.74 -1.16 7.32
N THR A 127 -18.30 -0.35 8.22
CA THR A 127 -17.72 0.95 8.57
C THR A 127 -16.34 0.77 9.18
N VAL A 128 -16.17 -0.23 10.08
CA VAL A 128 -14.86 -0.57 10.68
C VAL A 128 -13.85 -1.01 9.60
N LEU A 129 -14.30 -1.79 8.61
CA LEU A 129 -13.45 -2.21 7.50
C LEU A 129 -12.98 -1.02 6.66
N PHE A 130 -13.89 -0.13 6.28
CA PHE A 130 -13.55 1.01 5.43
C PHE A 130 -12.72 2.07 6.18
N THR A 131 -13.11 2.43 7.41
CA THR A 131 -12.30 3.36 8.22
C THR A 131 -10.93 2.78 8.53
N GLY A 132 -10.85 1.48 8.84
CA GLY A 132 -9.58 0.76 8.97
C GLY A 132 -8.74 0.83 7.71
N THR A 133 -9.36 0.63 6.53
CA THR A 133 -8.69 0.74 5.23
C THR A 133 -7.97 2.08 5.07
N PHE A 134 -8.65 3.19 5.32
CA PHE A 134 -8.04 4.53 5.20
C PHE A 134 -6.99 4.77 6.28
N ASN A 135 -7.21 4.30 7.49
CA ASN A 135 -6.29 4.48 8.60
C ASN A 135 -4.98 3.69 8.41
N TYR A 136 -5.03 2.48 7.86
CA TYR A 136 -3.83 1.72 7.50
C TYR A 136 -3.16 2.25 6.21
N ALA A 137 -3.96 2.68 5.23
CA ALA A 137 -3.43 3.21 3.98
C ALA A 137 -2.70 4.55 4.15
N GLY A 138 -3.12 5.40 5.10
CA GLY A 138 -2.54 6.72 5.33
C GLY A 138 -1.02 6.69 5.53
N PRO A 139 -0.50 6.03 6.57
CA PRO A 139 0.94 5.91 6.80
C PRO A 139 1.70 5.25 5.64
N VAL A 140 1.12 4.19 5.03
CA VAL A 140 1.71 3.51 3.87
C VAL A 140 1.84 4.47 2.68
N ALA A 141 0.83 5.29 2.40
CA ALA A 141 0.86 6.29 1.34
C ALA A 141 1.92 7.36 1.58
N ILE A 142 2.05 7.84 2.82
CA ILE A 142 3.10 8.83 3.19
C ILE A 142 4.49 8.19 3.06
N GLY A 143 4.66 6.94 3.48
CA GLY A 143 5.90 6.17 3.27
C GLY A 143 6.23 5.97 1.80
N ALA A 144 5.22 5.66 0.97
CA ALA A 144 5.39 5.56 -0.47
C ALA A 144 5.80 6.89 -1.10
N LEU A 145 5.25 8.03 -0.65
CA LEU A 145 5.69 9.37 -1.06
C LEU A 145 7.15 9.62 -0.70
N ALA A 146 7.57 9.20 0.51
CA ALA A 146 8.97 9.29 0.92
C ALA A 146 9.89 8.55 -0.06
N GLY A 147 9.52 7.31 -0.42
CA GLY A 147 10.23 6.54 -1.43
C GLY A 147 10.23 7.20 -2.81
N ILE A 148 9.09 7.74 -3.27
CA ILE A 148 8.99 8.45 -4.56
C ILE A 148 9.94 9.64 -4.62
N ILE A 149 10.01 10.46 -3.57
CA ILE A 149 10.86 11.65 -3.53
C ILE A 149 12.34 11.27 -3.61
N SER A 150 12.77 10.27 -2.84
CA SER A 150 14.16 9.82 -2.84
C SER A 150 14.54 9.17 -4.18
N GLU A 151 13.74 8.24 -4.69
CA GLU A 151 14.07 7.52 -5.91
C GLU A 151 13.96 8.38 -7.17
N ARG A 152 13.05 9.35 -7.20
CA ARG A 152 13.02 10.39 -8.25
C ARG A 152 14.22 11.31 -8.23
N SER A 153 14.96 11.39 -7.13
CA SER A 153 16.24 12.11 -7.06
C SER A 153 17.45 11.28 -7.52
N GLY A 154 17.25 9.99 -7.79
CA GLY A 154 18.29 9.03 -8.14
C GLY A 154 18.97 8.39 -6.93
N VAL A 155 18.30 8.33 -5.77
CA VAL A 155 18.78 7.66 -4.57
C VAL A 155 17.77 6.61 -4.12
N LEU A 156 18.17 5.32 -4.15
CA LEU A 156 17.33 4.21 -3.70
C LEU A 156 17.12 4.28 -2.17
N ASN A 157 15.90 4.08 -1.73
CA ASN A 157 15.53 4.22 -0.32
C ASN A 157 14.89 2.94 0.24
N ILE A 158 15.69 1.91 0.44
CA ILE A 158 15.22 0.64 1.03
C ILE A 158 15.08 0.74 2.55
N ALA A 159 15.66 1.77 3.20
CA ALA A 159 15.59 1.99 4.64
C ALA A 159 14.25 2.53 5.14
N LEU A 160 13.13 2.27 4.43
CA LEU A 160 11.81 2.77 4.86
C LEU A 160 11.34 2.08 6.15
N GLU A 161 11.57 0.77 6.28
CA GLU A 161 11.15 0.01 7.46
C GLU A 161 11.84 0.50 8.73
N GLY A 162 13.16 0.72 8.68
CA GLY A 162 13.90 1.25 9.82
C GLY A 162 13.47 2.67 10.21
N LYS A 163 13.10 3.50 9.23
CA LYS A 163 12.57 4.85 9.48
C LYS A 163 11.20 4.80 10.13
N PHE A 164 10.34 3.84 9.74
CA PHE A 164 9.05 3.60 10.38
C PHE A 164 9.25 3.16 11.85
N LEU A 165 10.12 2.19 12.10
CA LEU A 165 10.41 1.70 13.46
C LEU A 165 10.95 2.79 14.36
N LEU A 166 11.99 3.50 13.92
CA LEU A 166 12.60 4.58 14.69
C LEU A 166 11.65 5.77 14.86
N GLY A 167 10.83 6.07 13.84
CA GLY A 167 9.79 7.09 13.91
C GLY A 167 8.69 6.74 14.92
N ALA A 168 8.28 5.47 14.97
CA ALA A 168 7.31 4.98 15.96
C ALA A 168 7.85 5.06 17.39
N LEU A 169 9.11 4.62 17.60
CA LEU A 169 9.76 4.70 18.90
C LEU A 169 9.89 6.15 19.38
N ALA A 170 10.48 7.03 18.53
CA ALA A 170 10.65 8.43 18.86
C ALA A 170 9.31 9.12 19.08
N GLY A 171 8.30 8.75 18.30
CA GLY A 171 6.94 9.26 18.42
C GLY A 171 6.31 8.91 19.77
N ALA A 172 6.39 7.65 20.16
CA ALA A 172 5.87 7.20 21.44
C ALA A 172 6.55 7.91 22.61
N VAL A 173 7.89 7.89 22.65
CA VAL A 173 8.68 8.48 23.73
C VAL A 173 8.45 9.98 23.85
N ALA A 174 8.51 10.72 22.72
CA ALA A 174 8.33 12.17 22.77
C ALA A 174 6.91 12.56 23.20
N SER A 175 5.88 11.87 22.68
CA SER A 175 4.50 12.14 23.11
C SER A 175 4.27 11.83 24.57
N SER A 176 4.90 10.78 25.11
CA SER A 176 4.84 10.42 26.53
C SER A 176 5.53 11.45 27.43
N ILE A 177 6.74 11.89 27.06
CA ILE A 177 7.52 12.86 27.86
C ILE A 177 6.86 14.25 27.87
N PHE A 178 6.43 14.74 26.71
CA PHE A 178 5.87 16.09 26.61
C PHE A 178 4.36 16.15 26.92
N GLY A 179 3.68 15.01 27.05
CA GLY A 179 2.25 14.95 27.34
C GLY A 179 1.35 15.54 26.25
N VAL A 180 1.86 15.70 25.02
CA VAL A 180 1.12 16.27 23.89
C VAL A 180 1.22 15.40 22.63
N ALA A 181 0.08 15.21 21.95
CA ALA A 181 0.00 14.32 20.79
C ALA A 181 0.91 14.75 19.63
N ILE A 182 1.08 16.07 19.40
CA ILE A 182 1.87 16.60 18.27
C ILE A 182 3.39 16.37 18.43
N ALA A 183 3.89 16.20 19.65
CA ALA A 183 5.31 15.94 19.89
C ALA A 183 5.77 14.64 19.21
N GLY A 184 4.89 13.63 19.16
CA GLY A 184 5.19 12.36 18.53
C GLY A 184 5.48 12.46 17.03
N PRO A 185 4.56 12.97 16.20
CA PRO A 185 4.78 13.18 14.77
C PRO A 185 6.02 14.01 14.46
N VAL A 186 6.27 15.06 15.25
CA VAL A 186 7.45 15.94 15.07
C VAL A 186 8.73 15.15 15.37
N ALA A 187 8.80 14.44 16.50
CA ALA A 187 9.96 13.62 16.84
C ALA A 187 10.20 12.51 15.82
N GLY A 188 9.13 11.84 15.37
CA GLY A 188 9.19 10.84 14.30
C GLY A 188 9.78 11.42 13.01
N ALA A 189 9.33 12.62 12.60
CA ALA A 189 9.86 13.31 11.42
C ALA A 189 11.34 13.67 11.58
N VAL A 190 11.75 14.17 12.75
CA VAL A 190 13.15 14.54 13.02
C VAL A 190 14.06 13.32 12.96
N ILE A 191 13.72 12.23 13.66
CA ILE A 191 14.52 11.00 13.65
C ILE A 191 14.54 10.40 12.25
N GLY A 192 13.41 10.37 11.55
CA GLY A 192 13.35 9.92 10.17
C GLY A 192 14.25 10.74 9.24
N ALA A 193 14.28 12.07 9.41
CA ALA A 193 15.18 12.97 8.67
C ALA A 193 16.66 12.65 8.92
N LEU A 194 17.05 12.40 10.18
CA LEU A 194 18.41 12.00 10.56
C LEU A 194 18.81 10.67 9.93
N VAL A 195 17.92 9.68 9.93
CA VAL A 195 18.17 8.40 9.25
C VAL A 195 18.24 8.59 7.72
N GLY A 196 17.42 9.49 7.16
CA GLY A 196 17.50 9.89 5.76
C GLY A 196 18.84 10.54 5.41
N LEU A 197 19.33 11.42 6.27
CA LEU A 197 20.66 12.03 6.15
C LEU A 197 21.78 10.98 6.26
N LEU A 198 21.68 10.04 7.21
CA LEU A 198 22.64 8.94 7.36
C LEU A 198 22.74 8.13 6.06
N LEU A 199 21.61 7.71 5.50
CA LEU A 199 21.58 6.96 4.23
C LEU A 199 22.18 7.80 3.09
N ALA A 200 21.88 9.11 3.04
CA ALA A 200 22.44 10.01 2.04
C ALA A 200 23.97 10.13 2.17
N VAL A 201 24.49 10.26 3.40
CA VAL A 201 25.94 10.33 3.65
C VAL A 201 26.63 9.02 3.22
N LEU A 202 26.07 7.87 3.60
CA LEU A 202 26.63 6.55 3.20
C LEU A 202 26.62 6.38 1.68
N GLY A 203 25.48 6.63 1.03
CA GLY A 203 25.31 6.38 -0.40
C GLY A 203 25.95 7.43 -1.30
N LEU A 204 25.91 8.73 -0.92
CA LEU A 204 26.39 9.82 -1.80
C LEU A 204 27.84 10.20 -1.53
N ARG A 205 28.25 10.32 -0.24
CA ARG A 205 29.62 10.71 0.11
C ARG A 205 30.58 9.53 0.12
N TYR A 206 30.20 8.45 0.81
CA TYR A 206 31.05 7.26 0.93
C TYR A 206 30.84 6.27 -0.20
N LYS A 207 29.85 6.49 -1.09
CA LYS A 207 29.55 5.64 -2.26
C LYS A 207 29.30 4.16 -1.89
N VAL A 208 28.80 3.92 -0.68
CA VAL A 208 28.33 2.59 -0.26
C VAL A 208 27.12 2.20 -1.11
N ASP A 209 27.00 0.92 -1.45
CA ASP A 209 25.82 0.42 -2.13
C ASP A 209 24.55 0.77 -1.31
N GLN A 210 23.62 1.47 -1.95
CA GLN A 210 22.45 2.03 -1.28
C GLN A 210 21.47 0.95 -0.79
N ILE A 211 21.45 -0.21 -1.48
CA ILE A 211 20.63 -1.36 -1.11
C ILE A 211 21.17 -1.97 0.18
N VAL A 212 22.47 -2.20 0.22
CA VAL A 212 23.17 -2.75 1.38
C VAL A 212 23.07 -1.79 2.57
N ALA A 213 23.36 -0.50 2.36
CA ALA A 213 23.24 0.52 3.41
C ALA A 213 21.82 0.58 3.97
N GLY A 214 20.80 0.55 3.09
CA GLY A 214 19.39 0.52 3.49
C GLY A 214 19.02 -0.71 4.32
N ALA A 215 19.47 -1.88 3.91
CA ALA A 215 19.25 -3.13 4.64
C ALA A 215 19.91 -3.12 6.04
N VAL A 216 21.16 -2.65 6.12
CA VAL A 216 21.87 -2.51 7.41
C VAL A 216 21.14 -1.52 8.34
N ILE A 217 20.65 -0.40 7.82
CA ILE A 217 19.86 0.56 8.60
C ILE A 217 18.57 -0.09 9.12
N ASN A 218 17.88 -0.89 8.30
CA ASN A 218 16.66 -1.60 8.75
C ASN A 218 16.96 -2.57 9.89
N LEU A 219 18.02 -3.38 9.76
CA LEU A 219 18.44 -4.32 10.81
C LEU A 219 18.90 -3.58 12.07
N GLY A 220 19.68 -2.51 11.91
CA GLY A 220 20.13 -1.67 13.03
C GLY A 220 18.93 -1.02 13.75
N ALA A 221 17.96 -0.50 13.00
CA ALA A 221 16.74 0.06 13.56
C ALA A 221 15.94 -0.99 14.36
N ALA A 222 15.77 -2.19 13.80
CA ALA A 222 15.09 -3.29 14.49
C ALA A 222 15.81 -3.67 15.78
N GLY A 223 17.14 -3.79 15.76
CA GLY A 223 17.95 -4.11 16.95
C GLY A 223 17.88 -3.01 18.01
N ILE A 224 18.09 -1.75 17.62
CA ILE A 224 18.08 -0.59 18.53
C ILE A 224 16.69 -0.42 19.16
N THR A 225 15.62 -0.47 18.37
CA THR A 225 14.26 -0.28 18.88
C THR A 225 13.84 -1.42 19.82
N THR A 226 14.22 -2.66 19.50
CA THR A 226 14.00 -3.82 20.38
C THR A 226 14.77 -3.69 21.69
N PHE A 227 16.04 -3.29 21.64
CA PHE A 227 16.86 -3.06 22.83
C PHE A 227 16.26 -1.99 23.75
N ILE A 228 15.90 -0.83 23.17
CA ILE A 228 15.28 0.26 23.95
C ILE A 228 13.94 -0.17 24.53
N TYR A 229 13.12 -0.90 23.75
CA TYR A 229 11.84 -1.41 24.26
C TYR A 229 12.03 -2.30 25.48
N LEU A 230 12.90 -3.32 25.40
CA LEU A 230 13.10 -4.29 26.46
C LEU A 230 13.80 -3.70 27.70
N ARG A 231 14.74 -2.79 27.53
CA ARG A 231 15.57 -2.25 28.60
C ARG A 231 15.05 -0.96 29.22
N VAL A 232 14.27 -0.20 28.47
CA VAL A 232 13.79 1.13 28.91
C VAL A 232 12.27 1.13 29.01
N LEU A 233 11.56 0.87 27.91
CA LEU A 233 10.13 1.10 27.87
C LEU A 233 9.31 0.08 28.65
N GLN A 234 9.78 -1.16 28.77
CA GLN A 234 9.13 -2.15 29.62
C GLN A 234 9.37 -1.89 31.13
N VAL A 235 10.50 -1.27 31.48
CA VAL A 235 10.85 -0.95 32.87
C VAL A 235 10.19 0.37 33.28
N HIS A 236 10.17 1.34 32.38
CA HIS A 236 9.67 2.68 32.59
C HIS A 236 8.48 2.94 31.65
N SER A 237 7.30 2.44 32.04
CA SER A 237 6.08 2.54 31.24
C SER A 237 5.62 3.97 31.00
N GLU A 238 6.05 4.91 31.85
CA GLU A 238 5.80 6.34 31.69
C GLU A 238 6.36 6.93 30.38
N PHE A 239 7.43 6.32 29.83
CA PHE A 239 7.99 6.73 28.52
C PHE A 239 7.30 6.06 27.34
N ASN A 240 6.33 5.16 27.61
CA ASN A 240 5.58 4.43 26.57
C ASN A 240 4.06 4.56 26.75
N SER A 241 3.60 5.67 27.28
CA SER A 241 2.19 6.02 27.46
C SER A 241 1.85 7.28 26.65
N PRO A 242 1.98 7.24 25.30
CA PRO A 242 1.80 8.41 24.47
C PRO A 242 0.34 8.90 24.47
N VAL A 243 0.15 10.19 24.27
CA VAL A 243 -1.16 10.75 23.99
C VAL A 243 -1.62 10.28 22.61
N SER A 244 -2.68 9.50 22.56
CA SER A 244 -3.21 8.95 21.33
C SER A 244 -3.76 10.02 20.41
N ILE A 245 -3.54 9.86 19.11
CA ILE A 245 -4.14 10.71 18.07
C ILE A 245 -5.47 10.10 17.66
N LEU A 246 -6.55 10.69 18.18
CA LEU A 246 -7.90 10.24 17.90
C LEU A 246 -8.36 10.59 16.48
N PRO A 247 -9.30 9.83 15.90
CA PRO A 247 -9.96 10.21 14.67
C PRO A 247 -10.64 11.57 14.80
N VAL A 248 -10.57 12.37 13.75
CA VAL A 248 -11.19 13.69 13.69
C VAL A 248 -12.43 13.63 12.80
N LYS A 249 -13.58 14.00 13.37
CA LYS A 249 -14.83 14.16 12.63
C LYS A 249 -14.85 15.56 12.01
N ILE A 250 -14.96 15.61 10.68
CA ILE A 250 -15.09 16.90 9.98
C ILE A 250 -16.50 17.43 10.20
N PRO A 251 -16.67 18.65 10.76
CA PRO A 251 -18.00 19.23 11.00
C PRO A 251 -18.85 19.24 9.72
N VAL A 252 -20.16 19.06 9.85
CA VAL A 252 -21.15 19.00 8.77
C VAL A 252 -21.01 17.76 7.86
N LEU A 253 -19.82 17.47 7.34
CA LEU A 253 -19.60 16.31 6.46
C LEU A 253 -19.58 14.99 7.24
N GLY A 254 -19.08 15.01 8.47
CA GLY A 254 -19.11 13.85 9.37
C GLY A 254 -20.51 13.48 9.88
N ASP A 255 -21.49 14.37 9.72
CA ASP A 255 -22.87 14.11 10.12
C ASP A 255 -23.73 13.49 8.99
N LEU A 256 -23.16 13.37 7.79
CA LEU A 256 -23.83 12.71 6.67
C LEU A 256 -24.04 11.22 6.98
N PRO A 257 -25.26 10.70 6.81
CA PRO A 257 -25.54 9.29 7.05
C PRO A 257 -24.64 8.41 6.17
N ILE A 258 -24.08 7.34 6.74
CA ILE A 258 -23.16 6.37 6.11
C ILE A 258 -21.82 7.00 5.69
N VAL A 259 -21.83 7.99 4.79
CA VAL A 259 -20.63 8.59 4.19
C VAL A 259 -19.83 9.39 5.23
N GLY A 260 -20.50 10.01 6.21
CA GLY A 260 -19.87 10.78 7.28
C GLY A 260 -18.90 9.94 8.09
N ASN A 261 -19.35 8.82 8.59
CA ASN A 261 -18.50 7.91 9.37
C ASN A 261 -17.43 7.19 8.51
N LEU A 262 -17.73 6.95 7.22
CA LEU A 262 -16.82 6.25 6.31
C LEU A 262 -15.63 7.08 5.88
N LEU A 263 -15.82 8.37 5.54
CA LEU A 263 -14.82 9.21 4.88
C LEU A 263 -14.45 10.46 5.70
N PHE A 264 -15.32 10.89 6.62
CA PHE A 264 -15.18 12.15 7.33
C PHE A 264 -14.97 11.99 8.84
N THR A 265 -14.67 10.75 9.29
CA THR A 265 -14.28 10.42 10.67
C THR A 265 -13.05 9.52 10.64
N LEU A 266 -11.94 10.07 10.15
CA LEU A 266 -10.69 9.34 9.95
C LEU A 266 -9.57 9.91 10.83
N SER A 267 -8.48 9.15 10.93
CA SER A 267 -7.25 9.62 11.55
C SER A 267 -6.70 10.86 10.80
N PRO A 268 -6.15 11.85 11.51
CA PRO A 268 -5.46 13.00 10.90
C PRO A 268 -4.39 12.60 9.87
N TYR A 269 -3.74 11.46 10.06
CA TYR A 269 -2.74 10.93 9.11
C TYR A 269 -3.37 10.53 7.76
N SER A 270 -4.61 10.03 7.77
CA SER A 270 -5.32 9.66 6.55
C SER A 270 -5.67 10.89 5.71
N TYR A 271 -6.17 11.95 6.34
CA TYR A 271 -6.40 13.23 5.67
C TYR A 271 -5.12 13.84 5.15
N LEU A 272 -4.09 13.86 6.02
CA LEU A 272 -2.79 14.44 5.65
C LEU A 272 -2.12 13.65 4.52
N ALA A 273 -2.31 12.32 4.44
CA ALA A 273 -1.81 11.53 3.32
C ALA A 273 -2.36 12.02 1.99
N VAL A 274 -3.67 12.28 1.89
CA VAL A 274 -4.31 12.79 0.67
C VAL A 274 -3.79 14.20 0.34
N ILE A 275 -3.68 15.07 1.34
CA ILE A 275 -3.14 16.42 1.18
C ILE A 275 -1.68 16.38 0.70
N LEU A 276 -0.85 15.55 1.32
CA LEU A 276 0.56 15.38 0.93
C LEU A 276 0.69 14.77 -0.47
N VAL A 277 -0.15 13.81 -0.84
CA VAL A 277 -0.19 13.26 -2.20
C VAL A 277 -0.50 14.33 -3.23
N ALA A 278 -1.50 15.16 -2.98
CA ALA A 278 -1.85 16.28 -3.86
C ALA A 278 -0.71 17.31 -3.94
N PHE A 279 -0.17 17.71 -2.78
CA PHE A 279 0.93 18.68 -2.67
C PHE A 279 2.19 18.19 -3.39
N PHE A 280 2.65 16.97 -3.13
CA PHE A 280 3.84 16.43 -3.77
C PHE A 280 3.63 16.09 -5.24
N THR A 281 2.40 15.75 -5.67
CA THR A 281 2.07 15.64 -7.09
C THR A 281 2.29 16.98 -7.79
N TYR A 282 1.73 18.05 -7.24
CA TYR A 282 1.94 19.40 -7.77
C TYR A 282 3.43 19.79 -7.74
N MET A 283 4.08 19.59 -6.60
CA MET A 283 5.49 19.95 -6.40
C MET A 283 6.42 19.20 -7.36
N LEU A 284 6.23 17.88 -7.54
CA LEU A 284 7.07 17.06 -8.42
C LEU A 284 6.84 17.32 -9.90
N PHE A 285 5.59 17.57 -10.32
CA PHE A 285 5.27 17.62 -11.76
C PHE A 285 4.98 19.01 -12.30
N ARG A 286 4.74 20.01 -11.46
CA ARG A 286 4.36 21.37 -11.88
C ARG A 286 5.35 22.46 -11.42
N THR A 287 6.37 22.14 -10.60
CA THR A 287 7.32 23.15 -10.11
C THR A 287 8.72 22.99 -10.66
N ARG A 288 9.51 24.10 -10.61
CA ARG A 288 10.93 24.10 -10.97
C ARG A 288 11.77 23.17 -10.07
N TRP A 289 11.41 23.05 -8.80
CA TRP A 289 12.07 22.16 -7.87
C TRP A 289 11.88 20.68 -8.30
N GLY A 290 10.65 20.27 -8.61
CA GLY A 290 10.34 18.92 -9.05
C GLY A 290 11.00 18.58 -10.39
N LEU A 291 11.07 19.53 -11.32
CA LEU A 291 11.79 19.34 -12.57
C LEU A 291 13.28 19.06 -12.34
N ARG A 292 13.94 19.88 -11.51
CA ARG A 292 15.36 19.70 -11.15
C ARG A 292 15.58 18.36 -10.43
N LEU A 293 14.67 17.99 -9.52
CA LEU A 293 14.74 16.73 -8.79
C LEU A 293 14.72 15.52 -9.75
N ARG A 294 13.76 15.49 -10.68
CA ARG A 294 13.65 14.42 -11.67
C ARG A 294 14.85 14.42 -12.62
N ALA A 295 15.30 15.58 -13.07
CA ALA A 295 16.51 15.68 -13.90
C ALA A 295 17.75 15.16 -13.19
N SER A 296 17.88 15.39 -11.86
CA SER A 296 18.99 14.87 -11.06
C SER A 296 18.97 13.34 -10.91
N GLY A 297 17.79 12.71 -11.04
CA GLY A 297 17.64 11.25 -11.06
C GLY A 297 17.87 10.65 -12.44
N GLU A 298 17.25 11.24 -13.47
CA GLU A 298 17.28 10.67 -14.82
C GLU A 298 18.61 10.93 -15.56
N MET A 299 19.16 12.16 -15.47
CA MET A 299 20.43 12.54 -16.12
C MET A 299 21.24 13.52 -15.27
N PRO A 300 21.92 13.07 -14.22
CA PRO A 300 22.63 13.94 -13.28
C PRO A 300 23.74 14.77 -13.97
N ALA A 301 24.43 14.21 -14.97
CA ALA A 301 25.47 14.93 -15.71
C ALA A 301 24.87 16.13 -16.47
N ALA A 302 23.77 15.93 -17.20
CA ALA A 302 23.10 16.99 -17.94
C ALA A 302 22.46 18.03 -16.98
N ALA A 303 21.95 17.63 -15.82
CA ALA A 303 21.46 18.56 -14.82
C ALA A 303 22.60 19.46 -14.28
N GLY A 304 23.80 18.89 -14.10
CA GLY A 304 24.99 19.64 -13.68
C GLY A 304 25.45 20.69 -14.68
N THR A 305 25.38 20.41 -15.99
CA THR A 305 25.81 21.38 -17.02
C THR A 305 24.91 22.63 -17.10
N VAL A 306 23.65 22.52 -16.69
CA VAL A 306 22.73 23.66 -16.60
C VAL A 306 22.69 24.31 -15.19
N GLY A 307 23.71 24.06 -14.37
CA GLY A 307 23.92 24.70 -13.06
C GLY A 307 23.08 24.14 -11.90
N VAL A 308 22.54 22.94 -12.02
CA VAL A 308 21.84 22.29 -10.90
C VAL A 308 22.86 21.60 -9.99
N ASP A 309 22.89 21.97 -8.71
CA ASP A 309 23.67 21.28 -7.70
C ASP A 309 22.97 19.94 -7.33
N VAL A 310 23.32 18.91 -8.08
CA VAL A 310 22.74 17.56 -7.95
C VAL A 310 22.94 16.98 -6.55
N MET A 311 24.13 17.20 -5.96
CA MET A 311 24.45 16.63 -4.64
C MET A 311 23.58 17.25 -3.55
N LYS A 312 23.51 18.59 -3.46
CA LYS A 312 22.66 19.28 -2.49
C LYS A 312 21.19 18.89 -2.65
N LEU A 313 20.74 18.73 -3.90
CA LEU A 313 19.35 18.36 -4.18
C LEU A 313 19.02 16.94 -3.69
N ARG A 314 19.91 15.98 -3.92
CA ARG A 314 19.80 14.60 -3.43
C ARG A 314 19.80 14.54 -1.90
N TYR A 315 20.70 15.28 -1.22
CA TYR A 315 20.70 15.36 0.25
C TYR A 315 19.36 15.90 0.78
N ARG A 316 18.86 17.01 0.22
CA ARG A 316 17.56 17.58 0.61
C ARG A 316 16.41 16.62 0.38
N ALA A 317 16.40 15.90 -0.75
CA ALA A 317 15.40 14.89 -1.06
C ALA A 317 15.41 13.75 -0.04
N MET A 318 16.60 13.26 0.34
CA MET A 318 16.74 12.18 1.31
C MET A 318 16.33 12.58 2.73
N ILE A 319 16.65 13.81 3.16
CA ILE A 319 16.21 14.34 4.45
C ILE A 319 14.68 14.46 4.48
N LEU A 320 14.09 15.05 3.43
CA LEU A 320 12.64 15.19 3.31
C LEU A 320 11.94 13.83 3.26
N ALA A 321 12.45 12.90 2.46
CA ALA A 321 11.95 11.53 2.40
C ALA A 321 12.06 10.82 3.76
N GLY A 322 13.19 11.02 4.45
CA GLY A 322 13.36 10.50 5.81
C GLY A 322 12.32 11.06 6.78
N ALA A 323 12.13 12.38 6.76
CA ALA A 323 11.14 13.06 7.61
C ALA A 323 9.72 12.51 7.38
N LEU A 324 9.30 12.34 6.14
CA LEU A 324 7.99 11.77 5.80
C LEU A 324 7.85 10.31 6.27
N ALA A 325 8.89 9.49 6.09
CA ALA A 325 8.85 8.09 6.52
C ALA A 325 8.81 7.95 8.05
N GLY A 326 9.60 8.74 8.79
CA GLY A 326 9.57 8.76 10.25
C GLY A 326 8.26 9.35 10.80
N PHE A 327 7.74 10.40 10.17
CA PHE A 327 6.40 10.92 10.46
C PHE A 327 5.33 9.85 10.29
N ALA A 328 5.34 9.12 9.16
CA ALA A 328 4.40 8.02 8.93
C ALA A 328 4.54 6.91 9.98
N GLY A 329 5.78 6.60 10.39
CA GLY A 329 6.06 5.61 11.42
C GLY A 329 5.47 5.97 12.79
N SER A 330 5.47 7.24 13.18
CA SER A 330 4.93 7.69 14.47
C SER A 330 3.44 7.35 14.65
N TYR A 331 2.67 7.25 13.56
CA TYR A 331 1.27 6.83 13.60
C TYR A 331 1.09 5.46 14.26
N LEU A 332 2.03 4.54 14.04
CA LEU A 332 1.89 3.16 14.52
C LEU A 332 1.77 3.10 16.04
N ALA A 333 2.52 3.95 16.74
CA ALA A 333 2.47 4.03 18.20
C ALA A 333 1.38 4.97 18.72
N LEU A 334 1.01 6.03 17.96
CA LEU A 334 0.11 7.07 18.43
C LEU A 334 -1.35 6.87 17.99
N GLY A 335 -1.57 6.27 16.81
CA GLY A 335 -2.91 6.08 16.24
C GLY A 335 -3.42 4.65 16.29
N GLY A 336 -2.55 3.67 16.50
CA GLY A 336 -2.88 2.25 16.43
C GLY A 336 -2.95 1.57 17.79
N THR A 337 -1.80 1.41 18.44
CA THR A 337 -1.65 0.54 19.62
C THR A 337 -1.63 1.29 20.96
N GLY A 338 -1.56 2.62 20.94
CA GLY A 338 -1.45 3.43 22.16
C GLY A 338 -0.09 3.28 22.88
N GLY A 339 0.96 2.93 22.14
CA GLY A 339 2.32 2.79 22.63
C GLY A 339 3.22 2.07 21.64
N PHE A 340 4.53 2.05 21.90
CA PHE A 340 5.50 1.32 21.09
C PHE A 340 5.58 -0.15 21.52
N GLY A 341 5.59 -1.06 20.55
CA GLY A 341 5.83 -2.49 20.75
C GLY A 341 6.95 -3.01 19.86
N MET A 342 7.55 -4.15 20.20
CA MET A 342 8.56 -4.79 19.35
C MET A 342 7.99 -5.10 17.97
N GLY A 343 8.73 -4.69 16.93
CA GLY A 343 8.33 -4.95 15.54
C GLY A 343 6.99 -4.31 15.14
N ILE A 344 6.59 -3.22 15.79
CA ILE A 344 5.30 -2.55 15.58
C ILE A 344 5.03 -2.16 14.12
N SER A 345 6.08 -1.94 13.32
CA SER A 345 5.95 -1.65 11.89
C SER A 345 5.43 -2.83 11.09
N ALA A 346 5.67 -4.06 11.55
CA ALA A 346 5.21 -5.30 10.93
C ALA A 346 5.40 -5.29 9.38
N GLY A 347 6.53 -4.76 8.90
CA GLY A 347 6.83 -4.68 7.47
C GLY A 347 6.08 -3.60 6.67
N ARG A 348 5.38 -2.67 7.33
CA ARG A 348 4.63 -1.59 6.64
C ARG A 348 5.52 -0.66 5.83
N GLY A 349 6.80 -0.49 6.22
CA GLY A 349 7.79 0.20 5.41
C GLY A 349 8.10 -0.52 4.10
N TYR A 350 8.15 -1.85 4.09
CA TYR A 350 8.29 -2.64 2.86
C TYR A 350 7.00 -2.63 2.02
N ILE A 351 5.82 -2.60 2.65
CA ILE A 351 4.55 -2.41 1.95
C ILE A 351 4.50 -1.03 1.29
N ALA A 352 5.03 0.01 1.94
CA ALA A 352 5.15 1.34 1.35
C ALA A 352 6.10 1.36 0.13
N LEU A 353 7.21 0.60 0.19
CA LEU A 353 8.10 0.38 -0.95
C LEU A 353 7.35 -0.35 -2.10
N ALA A 354 6.58 -1.37 -1.79
CA ALA A 354 5.74 -2.04 -2.78
C ALA A 354 4.72 -1.06 -3.39
N ALA A 355 4.04 -0.24 -2.58
CA ALA A 355 3.04 0.71 -3.04
C ALA A 355 3.62 1.76 -4.00
N LEU A 356 4.86 2.26 -3.77
CA LEU A 356 5.51 3.18 -4.71
C LEU A 356 5.83 2.52 -6.06
N ILE A 357 6.31 1.27 -6.03
CA ILE A 357 6.64 0.51 -7.26
C ILE A 357 5.34 0.25 -8.06
N PHE A 358 4.25 -0.18 -7.40
CA PHE A 358 2.94 -0.34 -8.02
C PHE A 358 2.39 0.95 -8.59
N GLY A 359 2.59 2.04 -7.85
CA GLY A 359 2.24 3.37 -8.29
C GLY A 359 3.08 3.89 -9.46
N ALA A 360 4.08 3.12 -9.94
CA ALA A 360 5.01 3.53 -10.99
C ALA A 360 5.61 4.91 -10.69
N TRP A 361 6.00 5.14 -9.46
CA TRP A 361 6.56 6.41 -8.95
C TRP A 361 5.66 7.63 -9.18
N LYS A 362 4.33 7.42 -9.24
CA LYS A 362 3.32 8.49 -9.31
C LYS A 362 2.54 8.54 -8.00
N PRO A 363 2.48 9.70 -7.31
CA PRO A 363 1.88 9.78 -5.97
C PRO A 363 0.43 9.29 -5.88
N TRP A 364 -0.44 9.68 -6.83
CA TRP A 364 -1.84 9.23 -6.83
C TRP A 364 -1.99 7.73 -7.05
N ASN A 365 -1.17 7.15 -7.91
CA ASN A 365 -1.20 5.70 -8.13
C ASN A 365 -0.67 4.96 -6.88
N ALA A 366 0.34 5.51 -6.21
CA ALA A 366 0.88 4.95 -4.96
C ALA A 366 -0.16 5.02 -3.83
N LEU A 367 -0.96 6.10 -3.74
CA LEU A 367 -2.11 6.17 -2.84
C LEU A 367 -3.13 5.07 -3.14
N GLY A 368 -3.47 4.86 -4.42
CA GLY A 368 -4.36 3.76 -4.83
C GLY A 368 -3.82 2.39 -4.42
N ALA A 369 -2.51 2.16 -4.59
CA ALA A 369 -1.86 0.93 -4.12
C ALA A 369 -1.90 0.82 -2.59
N ALA A 370 -1.63 1.91 -1.86
CA ALA A 370 -1.70 1.95 -0.40
C ALA A 370 -3.12 1.64 0.12
N LEU A 371 -4.17 2.09 -0.57
CA LEU A 371 -5.57 1.74 -0.24
C LEU A 371 -5.84 0.24 -0.41
N ILE A 372 -5.29 -0.40 -1.45
CA ILE A 372 -5.42 -1.86 -1.64
C ILE A 372 -4.75 -2.61 -0.48
N PHE A 373 -3.54 -2.21 -0.09
CA PHE A 373 -2.85 -2.82 1.05
C PHE A 373 -3.54 -2.52 2.38
N GLY A 374 -4.01 -1.29 2.58
CA GLY A 374 -4.78 -0.88 3.75
C GLY A 374 -6.08 -1.69 3.90
N PHE A 375 -6.76 -1.96 2.78
CA PHE A 375 -7.94 -2.84 2.77
C PHE A 375 -7.59 -4.28 3.18
N ALA A 376 -6.52 -4.84 2.63
CA ALA A 376 -6.07 -6.18 2.99
C ALA A 376 -5.73 -6.29 4.49
N GLU A 377 -5.12 -5.27 5.06
CA GLU A 377 -4.77 -5.22 6.48
C GLU A 377 -6.01 -5.02 7.36
N ALA A 378 -6.91 -4.11 6.99
CA ALA A 378 -8.18 -3.90 7.69
C ALA A 378 -9.05 -5.16 7.67
N ALA A 379 -9.13 -5.85 6.54
CA ALA A 379 -9.84 -7.12 6.40
C ALA A 379 -9.22 -8.21 7.29
N SER A 380 -7.90 -8.34 7.27
CA SER A 380 -7.17 -9.30 8.12
C SER A 380 -7.44 -9.04 9.61
N THR A 381 -7.39 -7.79 10.03
CA THR A 381 -7.66 -7.37 11.42
C THR A 381 -9.11 -7.67 11.80
N LEU A 382 -10.07 -7.30 10.95
CA LEU A 382 -11.49 -7.55 11.21
C LEU A 382 -11.78 -9.05 11.33
N LEU A 383 -11.27 -9.88 10.42
CA LEU A 383 -11.41 -11.33 10.46
C LEU A 383 -10.78 -11.95 11.71
N SER A 384 -9.64 -11.41 12.17
CA SER A 384 -8.98 -11.84 13.41
C SER A 384 -9.84 -11.51 14.65
N ILE A 385 -10.45 -10.33 14.69
CA ILE A 385 -11.33 -9.92 15.80
C ILE A 385 -12.60 -10.77 15.84
N LEU A 386 -13.16 -11.10 14.68
CA LEU A 386 -14.37 -11.92 14.57
C LEU A 386 -14.14 -13.41 14.83
N GLY A 387 -12.89 -13.86 14.96
CA GLY A 387 -12.56 -15.25 15.29
C GLY A 387 -13.03 -16.27 14.24
N VAL A 388 -12.89 -15.97 12.96
CA VAL A 388 -13.43 -16.76 11.82
C VAL A 388 -12.80 -18.16 11.63
N GLY A 389 -12.26 -18.76 12.68
CA GLY A 389 -11.72 -20.15 12.66
C GLY A 389 -10.42 -20.33 11.86
N LEU A 390 -9.84 -19.27 11.33
CA LEU A 390 -8.53 -19.30 10.69
C LEU A 390 -7.42 -18.92 11.69
N PRO A 391 -6.26 -19.58 11.64
CA PRO A 391 -5.13 -19.19 12.47
C PRO A 391 -4.74 -17.72 12.20
N PRO A 392 -4.47 -16.90 13.25
CA PRO A 392 -4.10 -15.49 13.07
C PRO A 392 -2.92 -15.28 12.13
N GLN A 393 -1.98 -16.26 12.09
CA GLN A 393 -0.81 -16.21 11.20
C GLN A 393 -1.19 -16.20 9.72
N VAL A 394 -2.25 -16.94 9.35
CA VAL A 394 -2.77 -16.97 7.96
C VAL A 394 -3.40 -15.63 7.60
N LEU A 395 -4.15 -15.05 8.53
CA LEU A 395 -4.77 -13.74 8.32
C LEU A 395 -3.70 -12.64 8.20
N LEU A 396 -2.67 -12.64 9.04
CA LEU A 396 -1.55 -11.72 8.94
C LEU A 396 -0.73 -11.86 7.65
N ALA A 397 -0.77 -13.03 6.99
CA ALA A 397 -0.11 -13.23 5.71
C ALA A 397 -0.86 -12.58 4.53
N VAL A 398 -2.15 -12.24 4.66
CA VAL A 398 -2.99 -11.71 3.57
C VAL A 398 -2.38 -10.48 2.88
N PRO A 399 -1.91 -9.42 3.56
CA PRO A 399 -1.29 -8.27 2.90
C PRO A 399 -0.04 -8.64 2.08
N TYR A 400 0.76 -9.61 2.56
CA TYR A 400 1.97 -10.05 1.87
C TYR A 400 1.65 -10.90 0.64
N VAL A 401 0.65 -11.79 0.74
CA VAL A 401 0.15 -12.57 -0.41
C VAL A 401 -0.42 -11.63 -1.47
N MET A 402 -1.19 -10.62 -1.06
CA MET A 402 -1.68 -9.57 -1.96
C MET A 402 -0.52 -8.84 -2.65
N THR A 403 0.55 -8.53 -1.91
CA THR A 403 1.77 -7.94 -2.48
C THR A 403 2.34 -8.82 -3.59
N ILE A 404 2.50 -10.12 -3.34
CA ILE A 404 3.05 -11.08 -4.32
C ILE A 404 2.16 -11.16 -5.55
N ILE A 405 0.83 -11.29 -5.38
CA ILE A 405 -0.13 -11.39 -6.48
C ILE A 405 -0.09 -10.14 -7.35
N VAL A 406 -0.09 -8.98 -6.72
CA VAL A 406 -0.08 -7.70 -7.41
C VAL A 406 1.27 -7.49 -8.11
N VAL A 407 2.41 -7.81 -7.46
CA VAL A 407 3.76 -7.76 -8.06
C VAL A 407 3.84 -8.68 -9.29
N ALA A 408 3.45 -9.94 -9.15
CA ALA A 408 3.51 -10.91 -10.24
C ALA A 408 2.58 -10.54 -11.40
N GLY A 409 1.39 -9.98 -11.11
CA GLY A 409 0.36 -9.68 -12.11
C GLY A 409 0.54 -8.36 -12.88
N LEU A 410 1.04 -7.32 -12.23
CA LEU A 410 1.03 -5.96 -12.78
C LEU A 410 2.40 -5.45 -13.26
N ILE A 411 3.51 -5.96 -12.74
CA ILE A 411 4.84 -5.34 -12.90
C ILE A 411 5.64 -5.87 -14.12
N GLY A 412 5.12 -6.73 -14.94
CA GLY A 412 5.92 -7.30 -16.04
C GLY A 412 6.66 -6.31 -16.97
N ARG A 413 6.55 -4.96 -16.80
CA ARG A 413 7.22 -3.94 -17.63
C ARG A 413 7.36 -2.53 -17.00
N VAL A 414 7.29 -2.36 -15.72
CA VAL A 414 7.52 -1.02 -15.13
C VAL A 414 9.02 -0.83 -14.95
N ARG A 415 9.61 0.10 -15.72
CA ARG A 415 11.00 0.55 -15.51
C ARG A 415 10.98 1.66 -14.45
N GLY A 416 11.82 1.52 -13.42
CA GLY A 416 12.08 2.58 -12.46
C GLY A 416 12.72 3.80 -13.13
N PRO A 417 12.75 4.96 -12.44
CA PRO A 417 13.61 6.07 -12.84
C PRO A 417 15.06 5.58 -12.90
N ALA A 418 15.80 6.05 -13.91
CA ALA A 418 17.17 5.62 -14.17
C ALA A 418 18.13 6.05 -13.04
#